data_e29bd983276f99ee345896d4c68a6470
#
_entry.id   e29bd983276f99ee345896d4c68a6470
#
_cell.length_a   1.000
_cell.length_b   1.000
_cell.length_c   1.000
_cell.angle_alpha   90.00
_cell.angle_beta   90.00
_cell.angle_gamma   90.00
#
_symmetry.space_group_name_H-M   'P 1'
#
loop_
_entity.id
_entity.type
_entity.pdbx_description
1 polymer ?
#
loop_
_entity_poly.entity_id
_entity_poly.type
_entity_poly.pdbx_seq_one_letter_code
_entity_poly.pdbx_strand_id
1 'polypeptide(L)'
;MSILDRIQEPNDIKKIDEKDLPELAQDIREFLIANVSETGGHLASNLGCVELTIALHRAMDFPADKLVWDVGHQSYVHKILTGRKDQMTTLRKFGGLSGFPKTSESDCDAFNTGHSCLLYTSDAADEA
;
A
#
# COMPACT_ATOMS: atom_id res chain seq x y z
N MET A 1 4.10 -17.85 -12.42
CA MET A 1 4.53 -16.65 -11.68
C MET A 1 3.67 -15.48 -12.10
N SER A 2 3.08 -14.78 -11.15
CA SER A 2 2.19 -13.67 -11.47
C SER A 2 2.98 -12.38 -11.73
N ILE A 3 2.33 -11.42 -12.38
CA ILE A 3 2.96 -10.11 -12.59
C ILE A 3 3.29 -9.46 -11.24
N LEU A 4 2.45 -9.69 -10.24
CA LEU A 4 2.68 -9.13 -8.90
C LEU A 4 4.03 -9.58 -8.32
N ASP A 5 4.51 -10.75 -8.67
CA ASP A 5 5.79 -11.25 -8.17
C ASP A 5 6.98 -10.43 -8.66
N ARG A 6 6.80 -9.60 -9.67
CA ARG A 6 7.86 -8.72 -10.17
C ARG A 6 8.06 -7.50 -9.29
N ILE A 7 7.13 -7.25 -8.37
CA ILE A 7 7.20 -6.09 -7.48
C ILE A 7 7.83 -6.51 -6.16
N GLN A 8 9.10 -6.15 -5.97
CA GLN A 8 9.89 -6.52 -4.81
C GLN A 8 10.32 -5.32 -3.98
N GLU A 9 10.32 -4.13 -4.57
CA GLU A 9 10.74 -2.91 -3.88
C GLU A 9 10.00 -1.70 -4.44
N PRO A 10 10.09 -0.54 -3.76
CA PRO A 10 9.38 0.66 -4.23
C PRO A 10 9.75 1.00 -5.68
N ASN A 11 8.78 1.49 -6.41
CA ASN A 11 8.91 1.92 -7.81
C ASN A 11 9.07 0.79 -8.83
N ASP A 12 9.10 -0.48 -8.40
CA ASP A 12 9.16 -1.59 -9.36
C ASP A 12 7.96 -1.62 -10.31
N ILE A 13 6.82 -1.07 -9.87
CA ILE A 13 5.64 -1.00 -10.72
C ILE A 13 5.90 -0.23 -12.01
N LYS A 14 6.87 0.70 -12.00
CA LYS A 14 7.18 1.49 -13.19
C LYS A 14 7.83 0.65 -14.29
N LYS A 15 8.33 -0.53 -13.96
CA LYS A 15 8.94 -1.45 -14.90
C LYS A 15 7.91 -2.34 -15.59
N ILE A 16 6.65 -2.28 -15.18
CA ILE A 16 5.58 -3.09 -15.76
C ILE A 16 4.94 -2.32 -16.91
N ASP A 17 4.79 -2.97 -18.06
CA ASP A 17 4.17 -2.36 -19.23
C ASP A 17 2.73 -1.97 -18.94
N GLU A 18 2.30 -0.84 -19.51
CA GLU A 18 0.95 -0.35 -19.32
C GLU A 18 -0.11 -1.39 -19.72
N LYS A 19 0.15 -2.16 -20.77
CA LYS A 19 -0.78 -3.19 -21.23
C LYS A 19 -1.00 -4.29 -20.21
N ASP A 20 -0.07 -4.47 -19.27
CA ASP A 20 -0.15 -5.52 -18.25
C ASP A 20 -0.78 -5.04 -16.95
N LEU A 21 -1.13 -3.75 -16.85
CA LEU A 21 -1.72 -3.20 -15.64
C LEU A 21 -3.06 -3.81 -15.26
N PRO A 22 -3.98 -4.12 -16.20
CA PRO A 22 -5.22 -4.80 -15.83
C PRO A 22 -4.97 -6.15 -15.17
N GLU A 23 -3.99 -6.90 -15.66
CA GLU A 23 -3.63 -8.19 -15.06
C GLU A 23 -3.01 -7.98 -13.67
N LEU A 24 -2.17 -6.96 -13.53
CA LEU A 24 -1.60 -6.63 -12.22
C LEU A 24 -2.70 -6.28 -11.22
N ALA A 25 -3.68 -5.49 -11.63
CA ALA A 25 -4.78 -5.12 -10.75
C ALA A 25 -5.55 -6.36 -10.30
N GLN A 26 -5.78 -7.30 -11.21
CA GLN A 26 -6.47 -8.54 -10.87
C GLN A 26 -5.64 -9.39 -9.91
N ASP A 27 -4.34 -9.49 -10.14
CA ASP A 27 -3.43 -10.22 -9.25
C ASP A 27 -3.47 -9.62 -7.84
N ILE A 28 -3.45 -8.30 -7.74
CA ILE A 28 -3.51 -7.61 -6.44
C ILE A 28 -4.83 -7.91 -5.74
N ARG A 29 -5.95 -7.86 -6.48
CA ARG A 29 -7.25 -8.17 -5.89
C ARG A 29 -7.32 -9.59 -5.36
N GLU A 30 -6.85 -10.55 -6.14
CA GLU A 30 -6.84 -11.95 -5.71
C GLU A 30 -5.95 -12.15 -4.50
N PHE A 31 -4.80 -11.50 -4.49
CA PHE A 31 -3.91 -11.55 -3.34
C PHE A 31 -4.56 -10.97 -2.09
N LEU A 32 -5.22 -9.82 -2.22
CA LEU A 32 -5.90 -9.19 -1.08
C LEU A 32 -7.01 -10.07 -0.53
N ILE A 33 -7.84 -10.63 -1.41
CA ILE A 33 -8.94 -11.50 -0.98
C ILE A 33 -8.39 -12.69 -0.19
N ALA A 34 -7.38 -13.36 -0.73
CA ALA A 34 -6.80 -14.52 -0.06
C ALA A 34 -6.15 -14.13 1.26
N ASN A 35 -5.36 -13.05 1.27
CA ASN A 35 -4.60 -12.67 2.45
C ASN A 35 -5.49 -12.15 3.58
N VAL A 36 -6.40 -11.25 3.25
CA VAL A 36 -7.26 -10.63 4.26
C VAL A 36 -8.26 -11.63 4.82
N SER A 37 -8.65 -12.63 4.05
CA SER A 37 -9.48 -13.74 4.56
C SER A 37 -8.78 -14.48 5.69
N GLU A 38 -7.44 -14.55 5.66
CA GLU A 38 -6.66 -15.24 6.69
C GLU A 38 -6.31 -14.33 7.85
N THR A 39 -5.93 -13.08 7.57
CA THR A 39 -5.42 -12.17 8.60
C THR A 39 -6.50 -11.30 9.24
N GLY A 40 -7.63 -11.13 8.56
CA GLY A 40 -8.59 -10.10 8.90
C GLY A 40 -8.11 -8.75 8.40
N GLY A 41 -8.98 -7.77 8.41
CA GLY A 41 -8.65 -6.43 7.96
C GLY A 41 -9.74 -5.84 7.09
N HIS A 42 -9.41 -4.75 6.41
CA HIS A 42 -10.36 -3.97 5.62
C HIS A 42 -10.27 -4.38 4.14
N LEU A 43 -11.18 -5.22 3.69
CA LEU A 43 -11.11 -5.73 2.31
C LEU A 43 -11.77 -4.80 1.30
N ALA A 44 -13.01 -4.38 1.54
CA ALA A 44 -13.77 -3.64 0.54
C ALA A 44 -13.12 -2.32 0.14
N SER A 45 -12.65 -1.54 1.11
CA SER A 45 -12.02 -0.25 0.84
C SER A 45 -10.72 -0.43 0.05
N ASN A 46 -9.96 -1.48 0.36
CA ASN A 46 -8.71 -1.72 -0.36
C ASN A 46 -8.95 -2.24 -1.78
N LEU A 47 -9.98 -3.06 -1.99
CA LEU A 47 -10.34 -3.50 -3.33
C LEU A 47 -10.78 -2.31 -4.19
N GLY A 48 -11.41 -1.31 -3.58
CA GLY A 48 -11.90 -0.13 -4.29
C GLY A 48 -10.82 0.83 -4.73
N CYS A 49 -9.61 0.75 -4.16
CA CYS A 49 -8.55 1.68 -4.52
C CYS A 49 -7.34 1.01 -5.19
N VAL A 50 -7.51 -0.18 -5.75
CA VAL A 50 -6.40 -0.86 -6.43
C VAL A 50 -5.90 -0.05 -7.62
N GLU A 51 -6.78 0.32 -8.55
CA GLU A 51 -6.37 1.07 -9.73
C GLU A 51 -5.84 2.46 -9.37
N LEU A 52 -6.47 3.13 -8.42
CA LEU A 52 -6.00 4.43 -7.99
C LEU A 52 -4.58 4.35 -7.44
N THR A 53 -4.32 3.36 -6.59
CA THR A 53 -3.00 3.20 -5.99
C THR A 53 -1.95 2.86 -7.04
N ILE A 54 -2.29 2.01 -8.01
CA ILE A 54 -1.41 1.70 -9.13
C ILE A 54 -1.04 2.98 -9.88
N ALA A 55 -2.04 3.81 -10.19
CA ALA A 55 -1.81 5.05 -10.92
C ALA A 55 -0.92 6.01 -10.14
N LEU A 56 -1.15 6.12 -8.83
CA LEU A 56 -0.34 6.98 -7.98
C LEU A 56 1.12 6.51 -7.94
N HIS A 57 1.33 5.21 -7.80
CA HIS A 57 2.69 4.67 -7.74
C HIS A 57 3.42 4.78 -9.07
N ARG A 58 2.70 4.80 -10.19
CA ARG A 58 3.34 5.02 -11.48
C ARG A 58 3.70 6.49 -11.69
N ALA A 59 2.97 7.40 -11.06
CA ALA A 59 3.20 8.84 -11.22
C ALA A 59 4.21 9.40 -10.21
N MET A 60 4.36 8.77 -9.06
CA MET A 60 5.18 9.27 -7.95
C MET A 60 6.47 8.47 -7.81
N ASP A 61 7.49 9.09 -7.23
CA ASP A 61 8.77 8.43 -6.92
C ASP A 61 8.88 8.26 -5.41
N PHE A 62 8.80 7.02 -4.94
CA PHE A 62 8.92 6.74 -3.51
C PHE A 62 10.35 6.37 -3.17
N PRO A 63 10.83 6.73 -1.99
CA PRO A 63 10.13 7.47 -0.93
C PRO A 63 10.23 8.99 -1.03
N ALA A 64 10.80 9.54 -2.08
CA ALA A 64 10.97 11.00 -2.21
C ALA A 64 9.61 11.73 -2.19
N ASP A 65 8.64 11.20 -2.94
CA ASP A 65 7.28 11.72 -2.91
C ASP A 65 6.52 11.14 -1.73
N LYS A 66 5.56 11.89 -1.21
CA LYS A 66 4.82 11.49 -0.02
C LYS A 66 3.35 11.25 -0.37
N LEU A 67 2.81 10.15 0.11
CA LEU A 67 1.41 9.80 -0.05
C LEU A 67 0.77 9.72 1.33
N VAL A 68 -0.25 10.53 1.56
CA VAL A 68 -0.98 10.55 2.82
C VAL A 68 -2.38 10.01 2.55
N TRP A 69 -2.78 9.02 3.32
CA TRP A 69 -4.07 8.37 3.17
C TRP A 69 -5.10 9.02 4.09
N ASP A 70 -6.21 9.45 3.50
CA ASP A 70 -7.37 9.84 4.29
C ASP A 70 -8.05 8.56 4.72
N VAL A 71 -8.05 8.29 6.00
CA VAL A 71 -8.41 7.00 6.59
C VAL A 71 -7.41 5.92 6.15
N GLY A 72 -6.40 5.73 6.96
CA GLY A 72 -5.23 4.92 6.62
C GLY A 72 -5.47 3.43 6.40
N HIS A 73 -6.65 2.89 6.75
CA HIS A 73 -6.90 1.46 6.58
C HIS A 73 -7.01 1.03 5.11
N GLN A 74 -7.01 1.98 4.17
CA GLN A 74 -7.05 1.68 2.75
C GLN A 74 -5.66 1.68 2.09
N SER A 75 -4.62 1.43 2.88
CA SER A 75 -3.24 1.52 2.40
C SER A 75 -2.60 0.17 2.06
N TYR A 76 -3.37 -0.91 2.01
CA TYR A 76 -2.78 -2.25 1.79
C TYR A 76 -2.09 -2.37 0.43
N VAL A 77 -2.67 -1.81 -0.62
CA VAL A 77 -2.05 -1.86 -1.95
C VAL A 77 -0.75 -1.07 -1.96
N HIS A 78 -0.71 0.06 -1.26
CA HIS A 78 0.52 0.83 -1.11
C HIS A 78 1.62 -0.01 -0.46
N LYS A 79 1.28 -0.79 0.58
CA LYS A 79 2.26 -1.67 1.22
C LYS A 79 2.75 -2.74 0.26
N ILE A 80 1.84 -3.33 -0.51
CA ILE A 80 2.21 -4.33 -1.52
C ILE A 80 3.16 -3.74 -2.55
N LEU A 81 2.83 -2.56 -3.07
CA LEU A 81 3.61 -1.93 -4.14
C LEU A 81 4.94 -1.34 -3.65
N THR A 82 5.13 -1.22 -2.36
CA THR A 82 6.40 -0.76 -1.78
C THR A 82 7.27 -1.91 -1.29
N GLY A 83 6.94 -3.14 -1.67
CA GLY A 83 7.82 -4.28 -1.42
C GLY A 83 7.50 -5.08 -0.17
N ARG A 84 6.34 -4.87 0.44
CA ARG A 84 5.98 -5.59 1.67
C ARG A 84 4.98 -6.73 1.44
N LYS A 85 4.81 -7.16 0.20
CA LYS A 85 3.86 -8.23 -0.14
C LYS A 85 4.11 -9.50 0.69
N ASP A 86 5.36 -9.91 0.81
CA ASP A 86 5.70 -11.14 1.50
C ASP A 86 5.43 -11.07 3.01
N GLN A 87 5.30 -9.87 3.56
CA GLN A 87 5.01 -9.66 4.97
C GLN A 87 3.52 -9.54 5.25
N MET A 88 2.68 -9.54 4.22
CA MET A 88 1.24 -9.35 4.39
C MET A 88 0.57 -10.46 5.20
N THR A 89 1.18 -11.64 5.29
CA THR A 89 0.68 -12.71 6.16
C THR A 89 0.73 -12.32 7.63
N THR A 90 1.53 -11.30 7.97
CA THR A 90 1.63 -10.81 9.35
C THR A 90 0.75 -9.59 9.61
N LEU A 91 -0.08 -9.22 8.65
CA LEU A 91 -0.94 -8.04 8.76
C LEU A 91 -1.81 -8.10 10.01
N ARG A 92 -1.75 -7.04 10.82
CA ARG A 92 -2.50 -6.88 12.06
C ARG A 92 -2.14 -7.88 13.15
N LYS A 93 -1.06 -8.63 12.99
CA LYS A 93 -0.58 -9.54 14.01
C LYS A 93 0.48 -8.86 14.87
N PHE A 94 0.63 -9.32 16.11
CA PHE A 94 1.62 -8.74 17.01
C PHE A 94 3.02 -8.86 16.40
N GLY A 95 3.72 -7.74 16.34
CA GLY A 95 5.05 -7.70 15.74
C GLY A 95 5.07 -7.75 14.22
N GLY A 96 3.89 -7.80 13.57
CA GLY A 96 3.80 -7.86 12.11
C GLY A 96 3.42 -6.51 11.51
N LEU A 97 2.97 -6.53 10.25
CA LEU A 97 2.57 -5.31 9.57
C LEU A 97 1.35 -4.68 10.21
N SER A 98 1.38 -3.36 10.30
CA SER A 98 0.24 -2.58 10.74
C SER A 98 -0.84 -2.56 9.65
N GLY A 99 -2.11 -2.48 10.06
CA GLY A 99 -3.21 -2.25 9.14
C GLY A 99 -3.29 -0.82 8.63
N PHE A 100 -2.38 0.05 9.08
CA PHE A 100 -2.31 1.46 8.71
C PHE A 100 -0.90 1.80 8.26
N PRO A 101 -0.70 2.91 7.53
CA PRO A 101 0.65 3.39 7.23
C PRO A 101 1.44 3.60 8.53
N LYS A 102 2.70 3.21 8.50
CA LYS A 102 3.54 3.29 9.69
C LYS A 102 4.98 3.58 9.29
N THR A 103 5.49 4.71 9.74
CA THR A 103 6.82 5.18 9.32
C THR A 103 7.95 4.24 9.71
N SER A 104 7.78 3.46 10.78
CA SER A 104 8.79 2.50 11.19
C SER A 104 8.87 1.27 10.29
N GLU A 105 7.88 1.04 9.42
CA GLU A 105 7.89 -0.09 8.50
C GLU A 105 8.64 0.23 7.21
N SER A 106 8.52 1.46 6.73
CA SER A 106 9.06 1.82 5.42
C SER A 106 9.19 3.33 5.28
N ASP A 107 10.23 3.75 4.58
CA ASP A 107 10.40 5.15 4.21
C ASP A 107 9.28 5.64 3.28
N CYS A 108 8.53 4.72 2.69
CA CYS A 108 7.43 5.06 1.81
C CYS A 108 6.15 5.41 2.56
N ASP A 109 6.11 5.17 3.87
CA ASP A 109 4.98 5.55 4.70
C ASP A 109 5.26 6.91 5.32
N ALA A 110 4.59 7.93 4.80
CA ALA A 110 4.88 9.32 5.17
C ALA A 110 4.49 9.65 6.61
N PHE A 111 3.41 9.02 7.10
CA PHE A 111 2.87 9.32 8.42
C PHE A 111 2.30 8.07 9.06
N ASN A 112 2.21 8.09 10.39
CA ASN A 112 1.46 7.10 11.13
C ASN A 112 0.00 7.54 11.14
N THR A 113 -0.88 6.77 10.50
CA THR A 113 -2.29 7.14 10.39
C THR A 113 -3.18 6.07 11.00
N GLY A 114 -4.46 6.39 11.15
CA GLY A 114 -5.47 5.48 11.62
C GLY A 114 -6.78 5.72 10.90
N HIS A 115 -7.89 5.28 11.49
CA HIS A 115 -9.21 5.47 10.88
C HIS A 115 -9.60 6.93 10.72
N SER A 116 -9.11 7.80 11.60
CA SER A 116 -9.41 9.22 11.54
C SER A 116 -8.19 10.01 11.14
N CYS A 117 -7.56 9.61 10.06
CA CYS A 117 -6.41 10.31 9.53
C CYS A 117 -6.76 11.78 9.30
N LEU A 118 -5.85 12.65 9.70
CA LEU A 118 -6.05 14.09 9.60
C LEU A 118 -5.22 14.64 8.46
N LEU A 119 -5.88 15.34 7.57
CA LEU A 119 -5.24 15.83 6.35
C LEU A 119 -4.19 16.89 6.60
N TYR A 120 -4.25 17.54 7.73
CA TYR A 120 -3.28 18.58 8.05
C TYR A 120 -1.95 18.03 8.57
N THR A 121 -1.84 16.72 8.72
CA THR A 121 -0.68 16.14 9.40
C THR A 121 0.66 16.50 8.78
N SER A 122 0.71 16.66 7.47
CA SER A 122 1.99 17.00 6.84
C SER A 122 2.47 18.37 7.29
N ASP A 123 1.58 19.36 7.29
CA ASP A 123 1.93 20.72 7.74
C ASP A 123 2.26 20.73 9.22
N ALA A 124 1.47 20.04 10.02
CA ALA A 124 1.71 19.96 11.44
C ALA A 124 3.06 19.33 11.73
N ALA A 125 3.41 18.28 10.99
CA ALA A 125 4.70 17.62 11.17
C ALA A 125 5.85 18.53 10.75
N ASP A 126 5.68 19.30 9.70
CA ASP A 126 6.71 20.21 9.22
C ASP A 126 6.94 21.35 10.19
N GLU A 127 5.92 21.78 10.89
CA GLU A 127 6.02 22.85 11.87
C GLU A 127 6.55 22.39 13.21
N ALA A 128 6.41 21.14 13.47
CA ALA A 128 6.87 20.57 14.72
C ALA A 128 8.38 20.39 14.74
#